data_b146cb0d33279a8ad74288565dadd5f4
#
_entry.id   b146cb0d33279a8ad74288565dadd5f4
#
_cell.length_a   1.000
_cell.length_b   1.000
_cell.length_c   1.000
_cell.angle_alpha   90.00
_cell.angle_beta   90.00
_cell.angle_gamma   90.00
#
_symmetry.space_group_name_H-M   'P 1'
#
loop_
_entity.id
_entity.type
_entity.pdbx_description
1 polymer ?
#
loop_
_entity_poly.entity_id
_entity_poly.type
_entity_poly.pdbx_seq_one_letter_code
_entity_poly.pdbx_strand_id
1 'polypeptide(L)'
;MQMPKTSDAAKELFAAVMPDDPRVVVKPMFGSLGAFVNGNMFAGVFGDRIGVKVLDEAARAELAATDGAGPFGPEERPMGGYVAAPEAWTKEPQRIAEWVARAFEDVSALPPKKPRPKPLKR
;
A
#
# COMPACT_ATOMS: atom_id res chain seq x y z
N MET A 1 -8.12 19.09 -7.79
CA MET A 1 -7.26 18.71 -6.66
C MET A 1 -5.93 18.16 -7.14
N GLN A 2 -4.85 18.60 -6.53
CA GLN A 2 -3.53 18.11 -6.90
C GLN A 2 -3.13 16.95 -6.01
N MET A 3 -2.61 15.90 -6.64
CA MET A 3 -2.06 14.79 -5.90
C MET A 3 -0.65 15.14 -5.42
N PRO A 4 -0.29 14.77 -4.19
CA PRO A 4 1.08 15.01 -3.73
C PRO A 4 2.07 14.27 -4.62
N LYS A 5 3.17 14.91 -4.89
CA LYS A 5 4.25 14.27 -5.63
C LYS A 5 5.01 13.33 -4.71
N THR A 6 5.33 12.15 -5.23
CA THR A 6 6.15 11.20 -4.50
C THR A 6 7.61 11.47 -4.81
N SER A 7 8.42 11.66 -3.78
CA SER A 7 9.84 11.92 -3.97
C SER A 7 10.56 10.66 -4.45
N ASP A 8 11.73 10.85 -5.07
CA ASP A 8 12.55 9.71 -5.49
C ASP A 8 12.98 8.88 -4.29
N ALA A 9 13.25 9.53 -3.15
CA ALA A 9 13.61 8.81 -1.94
C ALA A 9 12.47 7.90 -1.47
N ALA A 10 11.23 8.38 -1.55
CA ALA A 10 10.07 7.56 -1.19
C ALA A 10 9.89 6.38 -2.14
N LYS A 11 10.11 6.59 -3.42
CA LYS A 11 10.04 5.51 -4.41
C LYS A 11 11.11 4.45 -4.17
N GLU A 12 12.32 4.89 -3.85
CA GLU A 12 13.40 3.97 -3.54
C GLU A 12 13.12 3.17 -2.27
N LEU A 13 12.60 3.85 -1.25
CA LEU A 13 12.22 3.18 -0.01
C LEU A 13 11.12 2.15 -0.28
N PHE A 14 10.13 2.53 -1.06
CA PHE A 14 9.03 1.62 -1.40
C PHE A 14 9.56 0.37 -2.09
N ALA A 15 10.46 0.54 -3.05
CA ALA A 15 11.07 -0.60 -3.72
C ALA A 15 11.88 -1.46 -2.76
N ALA A 16 12.60 -0.83 -1.83
CA ALA A 16 13.46 -1.54 -0.90
C ALA A 16 12.68 -2.38 0.10
N VAL A 17 11.44 -1.99 0.44
CA VAL A 17 10.65 -2.73 1.42
C VAL A 17 9.72 -3.76 0.78
N MET A 18 9.75 -3.90 -0.55
CA MET A 18 8.94 -4.89 -1.23
C MET A 18 9.45 -6.31 -0.97
N PRO A 19 8.53 -7.29 -0.86
CA PRO A 19 8.96 -8.68 -0.75
C PRO A 19 9.74 -9.11 -1.99
N ASP A 20 10.72 -9.96 -1.80
CA ASP A 20 11.49 -10.53 -2.90
C ASP A 20 10.75 -11.73 -3.47
N ASP A 21 9.72 -11.46 -4.27
CA ASP A 21 8.84 -12.47 -4.81
C ASP A 21 8.43 -12.07 -6.22
N PRO A 22 8.56 -12.98 -7.21
CA PRO A 22 8.24 -12.65 -8.59
C PRO A 22 6.77 -12.32 -8.84
N ARG A 23 5.87 -12.64 -7.89
CA ARG A 23 4.45 -12.28 -8.02
C ARG A 23 4.18 -10.81 -7.74
N VAL A 24 5.13 -10.10 -7.13
CA VAL A 24 4.95 -8.67 -6.84
C VAL A 24 5.03 -7.87 -8.12
N VAL A 25 3.99 -7.07 -8.38
CA VAL A 25 3.95 -6.19 -9.53
C VAL A 25 3.80 -4.76 -9.03
N VAL A 26 4.75 -3.91 -9.36
CA VAL A 26 4.69 -2.50 -8.99
C VAL A 26 4.25 -1.70 -10.20
N LYS A 27 3.21 -0.91 -10.04
CA LYS A 27 2.66 -0.10 -11.14
C LYS A 27 2.48 1.34 -10.72
N PRO A 28 2.57 2.28 -11.67
CA PRO A 28 2.18 3.65 -11.38
C PRO A 28 0.70 3.73 -11.00
N MET A 29 0.39 4.55 -10.00
CA MET A 29 -0.97 4.73 -9.57
C MET A 29 -1.13 6.11 -8.95
N PHE A 30 -2.08 6.89 -9.46
CA PHE A 30 -2.35 8.24 -8.94
C PHE A 30 -1.09 9.13 -8.87
N GLY A 31 -0.23 9.04 -9.89
CA GLY A 31 1.02 9.79 -9.88
C GLY A 31 2.07 9.28 -8.92
N SER A 32 1.84 8.09 -8.35
CA SER A 32 2.75 7.47 -7.40
C SER A 32 2.89 5.98 -7.77
N LEU A 33 3.05 5.10 -6.79
CA LEU A 33 3.24 3.68 -7.05
C LEU A 33 2.31 2.83 -6.19
N GLY A 34 1.89 1.71 -6.74
CA GLY A 34 1.17 0.69 -5.99
C GLY A 34 1.80 -0.68 -6.24
N ALA A 35 1.73 -1.55 -5.25
CA ALA A 35 2.25 -2.91 -5.36
C ALA A 35 1.09 -3.89 -5.31
N PHE A 36 1.09 -4.85 -6.22
CA PHE A 36 -0.02 -5.77 -6.43
C PHE A 36 0.46 -7.20 -6.41
N VAL A 37 -0.40 -8.09 -5.95
CA VAL A 37 -0.22 -9.54 -6.07
C VAL A 37 -1.55 -10.13 -6.53
N ASN A 38 -1.51 -10.96 -7.56
CA ASN A 38 -2.72 -11.55 -8.15
C ASN A 38 -3.78 -10.51 -8.51
N GLY A 39 -3.35 -9.32 -8.93
CA GLY A 39 -4.24 -8.23 -9.29
C GLY A 39 -4.79 -7.44 -8.12
N ASN A 40 -4.46 -7.82 -6.89
CA ASN A 40 -4.92 -7.13 -5.69
C ASN A 40 -3.80 -6.27 -5.13
N MET A 41 -4.10 -5.01 -4.83
CA MET A 41 -3.11 -4.12 -4.25
C MET A 41 -2.90 -4.46 -2.78
N PHE A 42 -1.64 -4.55 -2.35
CA PHE A 42 -1.34 -4.84 -0.95
C PHE A 42 -0.53 -3.72 -0.29
N ALA A 43 0.06 -2.84 -1.06
CA ALA A 43 0.81 -1.71 -0.52
C ALA A 43 0.85 -0.60 -1.56
N GLY A 44 1.13 0.59 -1.13
CA GLY A 44 1.26 1.73 -2.04
C GLY A 44 2.00 2.87 -1.39
N VAL A 45 2.38 3.83 -2.19
CA VAL A 45 2.96 5.07 -1.70
C VAL A 45 2.12 6.23 -2.22
N PHE A 46 1.80 7.16 -1.34
CA PHE A 46 1.02 8.34 -1.68
C PHE A 46 1.72 9.54 -1.06
N GLY A 47 2.15 10.47 -1.90
CA GLY A 47 3.08 11.47 -1.43
C GLY A 47 4.35 10.76 -0.95
N ASP A 48 4.76 11.03 0.26
CA ASP A 48 5.93 10.37 0.85
C ASP A 48 5.54 9.36 1.93
N ARG A 49 4.27 8.95 1.95
CA ARG A 49 3.75 7.99 2.93
C ARG A 49 3.55 6.64 2.28
N ILE A 50 4.02 5.60 2.94
CA ILE A 50 3.81 4.23 2.49
C ILE A 50 2.66 3.64 3.28
N GLY A 51 1.67 3.10 2.56
CA GLY A 51 0.52 2.46 3.16
C GLY A 51 0.51 0.98 2.88
N VAL A 52 -0.09 0.22 3.77
CA VAL A 52 -0.25 -1.21 3.62
C VAL A 52 -1.70 -1.59 3.84
N LYS A 53 -2.15 -2.61 3.12
CA LYS A 53 -3.48 -3.14 3.33
C LYS A 53 -3.43 -4.16 4.44
N VAL A 54 -4.21 -3.92 5.48
CA VAL A 54 -4.26 -4.82 6.63
C VAL A 54 -5.65 -5.45 6.69
N LEU A 55 -5.73 -6.74 6.39
CA LEU A 55 -7.01 -7.45 6.33
C LEU A 55 -7.53 -7.79 7.72
N ASP A 56 -6.63 -8.11 8.65
CA ASP A 56 -7.04 -8.41 10.02
C ASP A 56 -7.42 -7.12 10.74
N GLU A 57 -8.65 -7.06 11.20
CA GLU A 57 -9.19 -5.86 11.83
C GLU A 57 -8.41 -5.46 13.09
N ALA A 58 -8.03 -6.43 13.91
CA ALA A 58 -7.26 -6.15 15.12
C ALA A 58 -5.86 -5.63 14.79
N ALA A 59 -5.20 -6.23 13.80
CA ALA A 59 -3.88 -5.78 13.38
C ALA A 59 -3.97 -4.38 12.76
N ARG A 60 -5.03 -4.12 12.00
CA ARG A 60 -5.22 -2.80 11.39
C ARG A 60 -5.38 -1.74 12.47
N ALA A 61 -6.17 -2.04 13.51
CA ALA A 61 -6.34 -1.10 14.62
C ALA A 61 -5.02 -0.87 15.36
N GLU A 62 -4.24 -1.92 15.53
CA GLU A 62 -2.93 -1.82 16.17
C GLU A 62 -2.00 -0.88 15.40
N LEU A 63 -1.92 -1.07 14.09
CA LEU A 63 -1.07 -0.21 13.27
C LEU A 63 -1.59 1.22 13.27
N ALA A 64 -2.90 1.40 13.13
CA ALA A 64 -3.51 2.72 13.10
C ALA A 64 -3.32 3.47 14.43
N ALA A 65 -3.23 2.74 15.53
CA ALA A 65 -2.99 3.33 16.85
C ALA A 65 -1.52 3.68 17.09
N THR A 66 -0.62 3.23 16.20
CA THR A 66 0.79 3.54 16.33
C THR A 66 0.99 5.03 16.12
N ASP A 67 1.82 5.63 16.96
CA ASP A 67 2.10 7.05 16.88
C ASP A 67 2.65 7.43 15.50
N GLY A 68 2.02 8.40 14.85
CA GLY A 68 2.42 8.84 13.52
C GLY A 68 1.74 8.11 12.38
N ALA A 69 1.04 7.00 12.64
CA ALA A 69 0.27 6.32 11.61
C ALA A 69 -1.03 7.07 11.34
N GLY A 70 -1.62 6.84 10.18
CA GLY A 70 -2.86 7.51 9.84
C GLY A 70 -3.51 6.93 8.61
N PRO A 71 -4.56 7.59 8.12
CA PRO A 71 -5.23 7.13 6.92
C PRO A 71 -4.32 7.26 5.71
N PHE A 72 -4.49 6.35 4.77
CA PHE A 72 -3.70 6.32 3.54
C PHE A 72 -4.56 6.80 2.38
N GLY A 73 -3.95 7.58 1.49
CA GLY A 73 -4.62 8.06 0.31
C GLY A 73 -5.05 9.51 0.41
N PRO A 74 -5.87 9.98 -0.52
CA PRO A 74 -6.30 11.38 -0.52
C PRO A 74 -7.07 11.75 0.75
N GLU A 75 -6.82 12.94 1.23
CA GLU A 75 -7.45 13.43 2.46
C GLU A 75 -8.96 13.38 2.41
N GLU A 76 -9.55 13.71 1.26
CA GLU A 76 -10.99 13.70 1.08
C GLU A 76 -11.57 12.30 0.97
N ARG A 77 -10.74 11.34 0.60
CA ARG A 77 -11.18 9.96 0.36
C ARG A 77 -10.12 8.96 0.75
N PRO A 78 -9.91 8.76 2.05
CA PRO A 78 -8.93 7.76 2.48
C PRO A 78 -9.30 6.38 1.95
N MET A 79 -8.30 5.60 1.64
CA MET A 79 -8.51 4.24 1.15
C MET A 79 -8.82 3.31 2.32
N GLY A 80 -10.00 2.70 2.28
CA GLY A 80 -10.42 1.78 3.34
C GLY A 80 -9.55 0.53 3.38
N GLY A 81 -9.27 0.04 4.56
CA GLY A 81 -8.45 -1.15 4.73
C GLY A 81 -6.95 -0.90 4.68
N TYR A 82 -6.54 0.32 4.35
CA TYR A 82 -5.14 0.69 4.27
C TYR A 82 -4.77 1.60 5.43
N VAL A 83 -3.54 1.47 5.91
CA VAL A 83 -3.01 2.35 6.95
C VAL A 83 -1.67 2.87 6.46
N ALA A 84 -1.46 4.18 6.58
CA ALA A 84 -0.18 4.78 6.27
C ALA A 84 0.76 4.57 7.45
N ALA A 85 1.94 4.02 7.17
CA ALA A 85 2.94 3.79 8.21
C ALA A 85 3.46 5.11 8.75
N PRO A 86 3.90 5.15 10.01
CA PRO A 86 4.47 6.37 10.56
C PRO A 86 5.64 6.88 9.73
N GLU A 87 5.70 8.19 9.54
CA GLU A 87 6.78 8.81 8.78
C GLU A 87 8.15 8.52 9.41
N ALA A 88 8.20 8.40 10.73
CA ALA A 88 9.45 8.09 11.41
C ALA A 88 10.03 6.74 10.99
N TRP A 89 9.18 5.83 10.49
CA TRP A 89 9.65 4.51 10.06
C TRP A 89 10.46 4.57 8.76
N THR A 90 10.51 5.71 8.09
CA THR A 90 11.39 5.85 6.93
C THR A 90 12.85 5.65 7.31
N LYS A 91 13.18 5.88 8.58
CA LYS A 91 14.52 5.62 9.11
C LYS A 91 14.67 4.20 9.66
N GLU A 92 13.60 3.44 9.69
CA GLU A 92 13.59 2.06 10.14
C GLU A 92 12.85 1.21 9.12
N PRO A 93 13.43 1.06 7.92
CA PRO A 93 12.71 0.40 6.82
C PRO A 93 12.27 -1.02 7.12
N GLN A 94 12.96 -1.72 8.01
CA GLN A 94 12.55 -3.08 8.36
C GLN A 94 11.18 -3.12 9.03
N ARG A 95 10.78 -2.06 9.72
CA ARG A 95 9.44 -2.00 10.31
C ARG A 95 8.38 -1.93 9.23
N ILE A 96 8.63 -1.10 8.21
CA ILE A 96 7.71 -1.01 7.07
C ILE A 96 7.69 -2.35 6.34
N ALA A 97 8.87 -2.95 6.12
CA ALA A 97 8.97 -4.21 5.39
C ALA A 97 8.19 -5.33 6.08
N GLU A 98 8.19 -5.37 7.41
CA GLU A 98 7.41 -6.37 8.14
C GLU A 98 5.91 -6.25 7.85
N TRP A 99 5.39 -5.05 7.87
CA TRP A 99 3.97 -4.84 7.57
C TRP A 99 3.65 -5.09 6.11
N VAL A 100 4.58 -4.71 5.22
CA VAL A 100 4.41 -4.99 3.78
C VAL A 100 4.39 -6.50 3.54
N ALA A 101 5.28 -7.25 4.20
CA ALA A 101 5.31 -8.70 4.06
C ALA A 101 4.01 -9.35 4.56
N ARG A 102 3.49 -8.88 5.68
CA ARG A 102 2.20 -9.38 6.19
C ARG A 102 1.08 -9.08 5.21
N ALA A 103 1.06 -7.86 4.68
CA ALA A 103 0.05 -7.47 3.71
C ALA A 103 0.14 -8.35 2.46
N PHE A 104 1.35 -8.60 1.99
CA PHE A 104 1.57 -9.44 0.83
C PHE A 104 1.04 -10.86 1.08
N GLU A 105 1.37 -11.46 2.21
CA GLU A 105 0.89 -12.79 2.54
C GLU A 105 -0.63 -12.85 2.63
N ASP A 106 -1.23 -11.91 3.34
CA ASP A 106 -2.67 -11.89 3.50
C ASP A 106 -3.40 -11.68 2.18
N VAL A 107 -2.93 -10.74 1.39
CA VAL A 107 -3.57 -10.42 0.12
C VAL A 107 -3.31 -11.52 -0.91
N SER A 108 -2.14 -12.15 -0.88
CA SER A 108 -1.84 -13.24 -1.81
C SER A 108 -2.73 -14.45 -1.58
N ALA A 109 -3.28 -14.58 -0.38
CA ALA A 109 -4.22 -15.66 -0.05
C ALA A 109 -5.63 -15.39 -0.56
N LEU A 110 -5.92 -14.16 -0.98
CA LEU A 110 -7.22 -13.84 -1.56
C LEU A 110 -7.32 -14.38 -2.99
N PRO A 111 -8.55 -14.64 -3.46
CA PRO A 111 -8.71 -15.05 -4.86
C PRO A 111 -8.11 -13.98 -5.78
N PRO A 112 -7.52 -14.40 -6.91
CA PRO A 112 -7.01 -13.42 -7.86
C PRO A 112 -8.12 -12.49 -8.32
N LYS A 113 -7.77 -11.21 -8.44
CA LYS A 113 -8.73 -10.23 -8.93
C LYS A 113 -8.96 -10.47 -10.42
N LYS A 114 -10.20 -10.77 -10.76
CA LYS A 114 -10.56 -10.93 -12.16
C LYS A 114 -10.72 -9.56 -12.80
N PRO A 115 -10.30 -9.42 -14.07
CA PRO A 115 -10.59 -8.18 -14.77
C PRO A 115 -12.09 -7.93 -14.75
N ARG A 116 -12.45 -6.70 -14.43
CA ARG A 116 -13.87 -6.34 -14.46
C ARG A 116 -14.37 -6.40 -15.90
N PRO A 117 -15.45 -7.14 -16.16
CA PRO A 117 -15.97 -7.15 -17.52
C PRO A 117 -16.31 -5.74 -17.94
N LYS A 118 -15.99 -5.40 -19.17
CA LYS A 118 -16.37 -4.11 -19.68
C LYS A 118 -17.88 -4.00 -19.72
N PRO A 119 -18.46 -2.90 -19.25
CA PRO A 119 -19.90 -2.73 -19.38
C PRO A 119 -20.28 -2.79 -20.84
N LEU A 120 -21.35 -3.51 -21.12
CA LEU A 120 -21.85 -3.53 -22.48
C LEU A 120 -22.38 -2.16 -22.82
N LYS A 121 -21.97 -1.67 -23.97
CA LYS A 121 -22.50 -0.40 -24.44
C LYS A 121 -23.86 -0.59 -25.05
N ARG A 122 -24.78 0.27 -24.67
CA ARG A 122 -26.13 0.22 -25.20
C ARG A 122 -26.38 1.41 -26.08
#